data_f4dd36cc6f2eba7231e3eb144592ac6f
#
_entry.id   f4dd36cc6f2eba7231e3eb144592ac6f
#
_cell.length_a   1.000
_cell.length_b   1.000
_cell.length_c   1.000
_cell.angle_alpha   90.00
_cell.angle_beta   90.00
_cell.angle_gamma   90.00
#
_symmetry.space_group_name_H-M   'P 1'
#
loop_
_entity.id
_entity.type
_entity.pdbx_description
1 polymer ?
#
loop_
_entity_poly.entity_id
_entity_poly.type
_entity_poly.pdbx_seq_one_letter_code
_entity_poly.pdbx_strand_id
1 'polypeptide(L)'
;MLDARPRAEYAVSHIPGALNVAAKPGVAASAYVSDVAEVGRLLQERKETPLVLYCNGPFCGKSKRLGEELASAGYTNVRRYQLGIPVWRALGGVTQIEADALGRVMRDDRTAIFIDVRSADEFARGSIPGARNIPRSLVLQGKDVGELKKAKDDNRLPNTDHNTRIIVFGSSADDARFVAEQIAHEAFHNVSFFPGPAGELQSAVR
;
A
#
# COMPACT_ATOMS: atom_id res chain seq x y z
N MET A 1 10.97 4.97 7.07
CA MET A 1 9.87 5.92 6.81
C MET A 1 8.74 5.66 7.79
N LEU A 2 8.06 6.70 8.27
CA LEU A 2 6.95 6.58 9.23
C LEU A 2 5.67 7.18 8.65
N ASP A 3 4.58 6.43 8.74
CA ASP A 3 3.23 6.86 8.35
C ASP A 3 2.48 7.40 9.57
N ALA A 4 2.16 8.69 9.53
CA ALA A 4 1.45 9.37 10.61
C ALA A 4 -0.09 9.29 10.46
N ARG A 5 -0.61 8.47 9.56
CA ARG A 5 -2.04 8.26 9.38
C ARG A 5 -2.59 7.27 10.40
N PRO A 6 -3.92 7.28 10.64
CA PRO A 6 -4.56 6.24 11.44
C PRO A 6 -4.28 4.83 10.93
N ARG A 7 -4.22 3.86 11.83
CA ARG A 7 -3.97 2.44 11.50
C ARG A 7 -4.89 1.92 10.39
N ALA A 8 -6.16 2.32 10.40
CA ALA A 8 -7.14 1.90 9.39
C ALA A 8 -6.79 2.40 7.97
N GLU A 9 -6.22 3.60 7.83
CA GLU A 9 -5.75 4.12 6.54
C GLU A 9 -4.45 3.45 6.09
N TYR A 10 -3.52 3.26 7.04
CA TYR A 10 -2.27 2.56 6.80
C TYR A 10 -2.50 1.14 6.30
N ALA A 11 -3.37 0.38 6.96
CA ALA A 11 -3.64 -1.02 6.61
C ALA A 11 -4.19 -1.18 5.19
N VAL A 12 -5.04 -0.23 4.73
CA VAL A 12 -5.57 -0.25 3.35
C VAL A 12 -4.50 0.09 2.32
N SER A 13 -3.58 1.00 2.65
CA SER A 13 -2.50 1.36 1.72
C SER A 13 -1.43 2.18 2.41
N HIS A 14 -0.18 1.76 2.33
CA HIS A 14 0.96 2.52 2.82
C HIS A 14 2.16 2.40 1.87
N ILE A 15 3.11 3.32 1.97
CA ILE A 15 4.36 3.25 1.20
C ILE A 15 5.13 2.01 1.66
N PRO A 16 5.60 1.14 0.77
CA PRO A 16 6.28 -0.10 1.13
C PRO A 16 7.46 0.13 2.08
N GLY A 17 7.52 -0.67 3.14
CA GLY A 17 8.55 -0.55 4.18
C GLY A 17 8.34 0.59 5.18
N ALA A 18 7.27 1.37 5.08
CA ALA A 18 6.91 2.33 6.11
C ALA A 18 6.32 1.63 7.34
N LEU A 19 6.60 2.17 8.52
CA LEU A 19 5.99 1.75 9.78
C LEU A 19 4.88 2.72 10.17
N ASN A 20 3.78 2.21 10.69
CA ASN A 20 2.71 3.06 11.21
C ASN A 20 3.05 3.56 12.61
N VAL A 21 2.83 4.83 12.86
CA VAL A 21 2.95 5.38 14.21
C VAL A 21 1.58 5.37 14.87
N ALA A 22 1.46 4.62 15.95
CA ALA A 22 0.20 4.53 16.70
C ALA A 22 -0.26 5.90 17.20
N ALA A 23 -1.57 6.08 17.32
CA ALA A 23 -2.14 7.24 17.98
C ALA A 23 -1.78 7.22 19.48
N LYS A 24 -1.54 8.41 20.04
CA LYS A 24 -1.26 8.56 21.47
C LYS A 24 -2.43 8.03 22.30
N PRO A 25 -2.19 7.17 23.29
CA PRO A 25 -3.23 6.62 24.16
C PRO A 25 -4.04 7.73 24.85
N GLY A 26 -5.35 7.51 25.01
CA GLY A 26 -6.25 8.44 25.71
C GLY A 26 -6.65 9.70 24.93
N VAL A 27 -6.19 9.84 23.69
CA VAL A 27 -6.59 10.95 22.81
C VAL A 27 -7.78 10.51 21.95
N ALA A 28 -8.82 11.36 21.85
CA ALA A 28 -9.95 11.07 20.99
C ALA A 28 -9.51 10.89 19.52
N ALA A 29 -10.13 9.96 18.80
CA ALA A 29 -9.79 9.67 17.41
C ALA A 29 -9.89 10.90 16.49
N SER A 30 -10.82 11.82 16.79
CA SER A 30 -10.97 13.09 16.07
C SER A 30 -9.81 14.07 16.29
N ALA A 31 -9.12 13.95 17.43
CA ALA A 31 -7.96 14.76 17.80
C ALA A 31 -6.66 13.99 17.66
N TYR A 32 -6.59 13.09 16.68
CA TYR A 32 -5.44 12.20 16.45
C TYR A 32 -4.11 12.91 16.67
N VAL A 33 -3.34 12.40 17.64
CA VAL A 33 -1.98 12.83 17.95
C VAL A 33 -1.09 11.61 17.94
N SER A 34 -0.03 11.64 17.13
CA SER A 34 0.94 10.54 17.07
C SER A 34 1.67 10.38 18.40
N ASP A 35 2.00 9.15 18.74
CA ASP A 35 2.73 8.85 19.97
C ASP A 35 4.24 8.91 19.70
N VAL A 36 4.92 9.93 20.23
CA VAL A 36 6.39 10.08 20.15
C VAL A 36 7.11 8.94 20.87
N ALA A 37 6.54 8.45 21.97
CA ALA A 37 7.11 7.31 22.70
C ALA A 37 7.09 6.02 21.84
N GLU A 38 6.07 5.82 21.02
CA GLU A 38 6.02 4.73 20.05
C GLU A 38 7.16 4.83 19.03
N VAL A 39 7.47 6.04 18.54
CA VAL A 39 8.62 6.25 17.64
C VAL A 39 9.93 5.89 18.36
N GLY A 40 10.09 6.28 19.62
CA GLY A 40 11.24 5.91 20.44
C GLY A 40 11.41 4.39 20.51
N ARG A 41 10.34 3.68 20.83
CA ARG A 41 10.32 2.21 20.89
C ARG A 41 10.68 1.57 19.54
N LEU A 42 10.11 2.04 18.43
CA LEU A 42 10.39 1.54 17.08
C LEU A 42 11.85 1.75 16.67
N LEU A 43 12.48 2.82 17.13
CA LEU A 43 13.85 3.19 16.82
C LEU A 43 14.86 2.77 17.89
N GLN A 44 14.42 2.08 18.95
CA GLN A 44 15.29 1.72 20.09
C GLN A 44 15.99 2.97 20.68
N GLU A 45 15.24 4.06 20.84
CA GLU A 45 15.68 5.37 21.37
C GLU A 45 16.83 6.05 20.59
N ARG A 46 17.15 5.58 19.38
CA ARG A 46 18.19 6.18 18.51
C ARG A 46 17.67 7.46 17.86
N LYS A 47 17.92 8.61 18.48
CA LYS A 47 17.36 9.91 18.08
C LYS A 47 18.02 10.54 16.86
N GLU A 48 19.20 10.11 16.49
CA GLU A 48 19.96 10.53 15.29
C GLU A 48 19.55 9.76 14.03
N THR A 49 18.73 8.71 14.14
CA THR A 49 18.28 7.90 13.01
C THR A 49 17.55 8.78 11.98
N PRO A 50 17.94 8.73 10.70
CA PRO A 50 17.24 9.48 9.64
C PRO A 50 15.79 9.03 9.51
N LEU A 51 14.86 9.97 9.67
CA LEU A 51 13.43 9.75 9.58
C LEU A 51 12.81 10.54 8.42
N VAL A 52 11.92 9.88 7.70
CA VAL A 52 11.01 10.54 6.76
C VAL A 52 9.58 10.26 7.20
N LEU A 53 8.83 11.32 7.49
CA LEU A 53 7.43 11.25 7.90
C LEU A 53 6.52 11.57 6.73
N TYR A 54 5.38 10.91 6.61
CA TYR A 54 4.35 11.29 5.64
C TYR A 54 2.92 11.11 6.18
N CYS A 55 1.95 11.65 5.47
CA CYS A 55 0.53 11.43 5.68
C CYS A 55 -0.27 11.62 4.36
N ASN A 56 -1.49 12.15 4.41
CA ASN A 56 -2.41 12.24 3.26
C ASN A 56 -2.14 13.44 2.32
N GLY A 57 -0.99 14.10 2.39
CA GLY A 57 -0.64 15.17 1.47
C GLY A 57 -0.39 16.53 2.12
N PRO A 58 -0.28 17.62 1.31
CA PRO A 58 0.21 18.91 1.77
C PRO A 58 -0.59 19.54 2.90
N PHE A 59 -1.90 19.33 2.91
CA PHE A 59 -2.84 19.90 3.90
C PHE A 59 -3.01 19.02 5.14
N CYS A 60 -2.37 17.86 5.21
CA CYS A 60 -2.44 16.96 6.36
C CYS A 60 -1.49 17.44 7.47
N GLY A 61 -2.04 17.88 8.60
CA GLY A 61 -1.25 18.34 9.75
C GLY A 61 -0.59 17.25 10.58
N LYS A 62 -0.95 15.98 10.40
CA LYS A 62 -0.47 14.86 11.26
C LYS A 62 1.04 14.69 11.21
N SER A 63 1.64 14.55 10.03
CA SER A 63 3.09 14.44 9.89
C SER A 63 3.84 15.71 10.27
N LYS A 64 3.20 16.90 10.16
CA LYS A 64 3.77 18.16 10.64
C LYS A 64 3.89 18.13 12.16
N ARG A 65 2.78 17.86 12.86
CA ARG A 65 2.74 17.78 14.32
C ARG A 65 3.73 16.73 14.85
N LEU A 66 3.71 15.52 14.30
CA LEU A 66 4.66 14.48 14.70
C LEU A 66 6.11 14.95 14.52
N GLY A 67 6.44 15.65 13.43
CA GLY A 67 7.79 16.18 13.21
C GLY A 67 8.20 17.22 14.25
N GLU A 68 7.30 18.14 14.63
CA GLU A 68 7.53 19.15 15.66
C GLU A 68 7.71 18.50 17.05
N GLU A 69 6.89 17.50 17.38
CA GLU A 69 6.96 16.77 18.65
C GLU A 69 8.27 15.94 18.74
N LEU A 70 8.68 15.29 17.65
CA LEU A 70 9.94 14.55 17.59
C LEU A 70 11.15 15.50 17.74
N ALA A 71 11.15 16.64 17.04
CA ALA A 71 12.21 17.63 17.20
C ALA A 71 12.32 18.12 18.64
N SER A 72 11.18 18.40 19.29
CA SER A 72 11.12 18.79 20.71
C SER A 72 11.60 17.69 21.65
N ALA A 73 11.45 16.42 21.26
CA ALA A 73 11.94 15.26 21.99
C ALA A 73 13.43 14.93 21.71
N GLY A 74 14.12 15.76 20.91
CA GLY A 74 15.55 15.67 20.63
C GLY A 74 15.93 14.78 19.45
N TYR A 75 15.00 14.43 18.57
CA TYR A 75 15.31 13.77 17.30
C TYR A 75 15.93 14.79 16.32
N THR A 76 17.14 14.52 15.81
CA THR A 76 17.95 15.50 15.09
C THR A 76 17.86 15.39 13.56
N ASN A 77 17.33 14.28 13.04
CA ASN A 77 17.30 14.02 11.60
C ASN A 77 15.90 13.65 11.10
N VAL A 78 14.95 14.58 11.27
CA VAL A 78 13.55 14.40 10.88
C VAL A 78 13.24 15.19 9.61
N ARG A 79 12.73 14.50 8.61
CA ARG A 79 12.26 15.07 7.33
C ARG A 79 10.81 14.73 7.10
N ARG A 80 10.15 15.51 6.24
CA ARG A 80 8.76 15.25 5.86
C ARG A 80 8.62 15.09 4.34
N TYR A 81 7.98 14.02 3.92
CA TYR A 81 7.44 13.88 2.58
C TYR A 81 6.03 14.48 2.57
N GLN A 82 5.94 15.80 2.33
CA GLN A 82 4.69 16.56 2.45
C GLN A 82 3.62 16.14 1.43
N LEU A 83 4.05 15.66 0.28
CA LEU A 83 3.16 15.30 -0.83
C LEU A 83 2.30 14.06 -0.53
N GLY A 84 2.79 13.19 0.36
CA GLY A 84 2.02 12.06 0.89
C GLY A 84 1.61 11.01 -0.15
N ILE A 85 0.67 10.15 0.25
CA ILE A 85 0.20 9.03 -0.59
C ILE A 85 -0.36 9.47 -1.95
N PRO A 86 -1.17 10.55 -2.06
CA PRO A 86 -1.75 10.90 -3.37
C PRO A 86 -0.69 11.18 -4.44
N VAL A 87 0.34 11.95 -4.09
CA VAL A 87 1.41 12.25 -5.07
C VAL A 87 2.35 11.07 -5.26
N TRP A 88 2.60 10.26 -4.20
CA TRP A 88 3.32 9.00 -4.35
C TRP A 88 2.70 8.13 -5.46
N ARG A 89 1.38 7.94 -5.43
CA ARG A 89 0.63 7.18 -6.44
C ARG A 89 0.65 7.86 -7.81
N ALA A 90 0.45 9.19 -7.86
CA ALA A 90 0.45 9.93 -9.12
C ALA A 90 1.80 9.85 -9.86
N LEU A 91 2.90 9.65 -9.11
CA LEU A 91 4.24 9.44 -9.65
C LEU A 91 4.55 7.95 -9.96
N GLY A 92 3.54 7.08 -9.97
CA GLY A 92 3.70 5.65 -10.26
C GLY A 92 4.15 4.81 -9.07
N GLY A 93 4.15 5.37 -7.87
CA GLY A 93 4.48 4.61 -6.66
C GLY A 93 3.38 3.64 -6.27
N VAL A 94 3.70 2.35 -6.17
CA VAL A 94 2.79 1.34 -5.62
C VAL A 94 2.72 1.42 -4.09
N THR A 95 1.60 0.97 -3.53
CA THR A 95 1.42 0.89 -2.08
C THR A 95 1.29 -0.56 -1.64
N GLN A 96 1.44 -0.79 -0.34
CA GLN A 96 1.25 -2.09 0.28
C GLN A 96 -0.08 -2.11 1.04
N ILE A 97 -0.81 -3.21 0.98
CA ILE A 97 -2.02 -3.48 1.75
C ILE A 97 -1.76 -4.60 2.76
N GLU A 98 -2.42 -4.56 3.91
CA GLU A 98 -2.36 -5.62 4.91
C GLU A 98 -3.57 -6.56 4.84
N ALA A 99 -3.39 -7.80 5.29
CA ALA A 99 -4.43 -8.84 5.20
C ALA A 99 -5.72 -8.44 5.92
N ASP A 100 -5.63 -7.78 7.08
CA ASP A 100 -6.79 -7.35 7.88
C ASP A 100 -7.64 -6.27 7.18
N ALA A 101 -7.07 -5.54 6.23
CA ALA A 101 -7.78 -4.54 5.45
C ALA A 101 -8.48 -5.12 4.21
N LEU A 102 -8.04 -6.28 3.71
CA LEU A 102 -8.54 -6.84 2.46
C LEU A 102 -10.04 -7.14 2.52
N GLY A 103 -10.50 -7.82 3.56
CA GLY A 103 -11.93 -8.15 3.74
C GLY A 103 -12.82 -6.91 3.75
N ARG A 104 -12.33 -5.80 4.32
CA ARG A 104 -13.03 -4.51 4.27
C ARG A 104 -13.07 -3.94 2.86
N VAL A 105 -11.95 -3.93 2.15
CA VAL A 105 -11.91 -3.46 0.75
C VAL A 105 -12.86 -4.29 -0.12
N MET A 106 -12.90 -5.60 0.02
CA MET A 106 -13.81 -6.47 -0.76
C MET A 106 -15.29 -6.18 -0.49
N ARG A 107 -15.66 -5.79 0.74
CA ARG A 107 -17.05 -5.44 1.08
C ARG A 107 -17.43 -4.04 0.64
N ASP A 108 -16.51 -3.07 0.82
CA ASP A 108 -16.81 -1.64 0.74
C ASP A 108 -16.51 -1.04 -0.64
N ASP A 109 -15.57 -1.63 -1.39
CA ASP A 109 -15.17 -1.16 -2.73
C ASP A 109 -15.52 -2.20 -3.81
N ARG A 110 -16.73 -2.10 -4.33
CA ARG A 110 -17.24 -3.03 -5.37
C ARG A 110 -16.55 -2.87 -6.72
N THR A 111 -15.76 -1.82 -6.91
CA THR A 111 -15.00 -1.56 -8.14
C THR A 111 -13.57 -2.09 -8.06
N ALA A 112 -13.11 -2.49 -6.87
CA ALA A 112 -11.77 -3.02 -6.69
C ALA A 112 -11.51 -4.28 -7.52
N ILE A 113 -10.34 -4.33 -8.14
CA ILE A 113 -9.88 -5.46 -8.94
C ILE A 113 -8.77 -6.18 -8.18
N PHE A 114 -8.89 -7.48 -8.12
CA PHE A 114 -7.92 -8.35 -7.45
C PHE A 114 -7.17 -9.17 -8.50
N ILE A 115 -5.84 -9.05 -8.53
CA ILE A 115 -4.96 -9.71 -9.50
C ILE A 115 -4.12 -10.77 -8.80
N ASP A 116 -4.35 -12.02 -9.15
CA ASP A 116 -3.53 -13.16 -8.73
C ASP A 116 -2.42 -13.38 -9.74
N VAL A 117 -1.16 -13.26 -9.30
CA VAL A 117 0.00 -13.37 -10.19
C VAL A 117 0.63 -14.76 -10.22
N ARG A 118 0.03 -15.73 -9.53
CA ARG A 118 0.47 -17.12 -9.57
C ARG A 118 0.25 -17.71 -10.96
N SER A 119 0.84 -18.87 -11.19
CA SER A 119 0.63 -19.62 -12.43
C SER A 119 -0.87 -19.90 -12.67
N ALA A 120 -1.24 -20.11 -13.94
CA ALA A 120 -2.62 -20.46 -14.29
C ALA A 120 -3.12 -21.72 -13.57
N ASP A 121 -2.23 -22.70 -13.39
CA ASP A 121 -2.56 -23.94 -12.68
C ASP A 121 -2.80 -23.74 -11.18
N GLU A 122 -2.04 -22.86 -10.54
CA GLU A 122 -2.26 -22.48 -9.13
C GLU A 122 -3.54 -21.70 -8.96
N PHE A 123 -3.81 -20.76 -9.87
CA PHE A 123 -5.05 -19.99 -9.90
C PHE A 123 -6.27 -20.89 -10.07
N ALA A 124 -6.22 -21.88 -10.98
CA ALA A 124 -7.28 -22.83 -11.22
C ALA A 124 -7.57 -23.75 -10.02
N ARG A 125 -6.57 -24.02 -9.18
CA ARG A 125 -6.76 -24.78 -7.92
C ARG A 125 -7.48 -23.96 -6.83
N GLY A 126 -7.61 -22.66 -7.01
CA GLY A 126 -8.37 -21.77 -6.14
C GLY A 126 -7.66 -20.42 -5.89
N SER A 127 -8.48 -19.37 -5.84
CA SER A 127 -8.07 -18.00 -5.55
C SER A 127 -9.12 -17.32 -4.67
N ILE A 128 -8.95 -16.03 -4.38
CA ILE A 128 -9.99 -15.25 -3.71
C ILE A 128 -11.16 -14.97 -4.67
N PRO A 129 -12.40 -14.82 -4.18
CA PRO A 129 -13.55 -14.57 -5.04
C PRO A 129 -13.37 -13.34 -5.91
N GLY A 130 -13.67 -13.48 -7.21
CA GLY A 130 -13.58 -12.38 -8.19
C GLY A 130 -12.17 -12.00 -8.62
N ALA A 131 -11.13 -12.71 -8.17
CA ALA A 131 -9.78 -12.46 -8.65
C ALA A 131 -9.63 -12.80 -10.14
N ARG A 132 -8.73 -12.07 -10.80
CA ARG A 132 -8.34 -12.26 -12.19
C ARG A 132 -6.88 -12.70 -12.24
N ASN A 133 -6.55 -13.61 -13.14
CA ASN A 133 -5.17 -14.12 -13.23
C ASN A 133 -4.34 -13.35 -14.24
N ILE A 134 -3.19 -12.85 -13.81
CA ILE A 134 -2.12 -12.29 -14.66
C ILE A 134 -0.80 -12.91 -14.19
N PRO A 135 -0.40 -14.06 -14.73
CA PRO A 135 0.78 -14.77 -14.26
C PRO A 135 2.06 -13.93 -14.35
N ARG A 136 2.80 -13.85 -13.24
CA ARG A 136 4.07 -13.11 -13.15
C ARG A 136 5.04 -13.47 -14.29
N SER A 137 5.10 -14.75 -14.65
CA SER A 137 6.01 -15.27 -15.69
C SER A 137 5.73 -14.71 -17.09
N LEU A 138 4.54 -14.18 -17.35
CA LEU A 138 4.12 -13.61 -18.62
C LEU A 138 4.20 -12.07 -18.67
N VAL A 139 4.48 -11.43 -17.51
CA VAL A 139 4.57 -9.97 -17.43
C VAL A 139 5.95 -9.49 -17.84
N LEU A 140 6.00 -8.72 -18.90
CA LEU A 140 7.20 -8.07 -19.41
C LEU A 140 7.33 -6.65 -18.86
N GLN A 141 8.56 -6.15 -18.78
CA GLN A 141 8.81 -4.73 -18.50
C GLN A 141 8.47 -3.87 -19.73
N GLY A 142 7.81 -2.76 -19.50
CA GLY A 142 7.46 -1.80 -20.55
C GLY A 142 5.96 -1.50 -20.57
N LYS A 143 5.61 -0.44 -21.27
CA LYS A 143 4.23 0.00 -21.41
C LYS A 143 3.60 -0.60 -22.67
N ASP A 144 2.34 -1.00 -22.57
CA ASP A 144 1.54 -1.57 -23.68
C ASP A 144 2.16 -2.83 -24.33
N VAL A 145 2.82 -3.68 -23.51
CA VAL A 145 3.48 -4.90 -23.98
C VAL A 145 2.99 -6.15 -23.26
N GLY A 146 3.17 -7.30 -23.89
CA GLY A 146 3.00 -8.63 -23.29
C GLY A 146 1.63 -8.86 -22.67
N GLU A 147 1.62 -9.52 -21.54
CA GLU A 147 0.40 -9.93 -20.84
C GLU A 147 -0.42 -8.74 -20.29
N LEU A 148 0.23 -7.62 -19.92
CA LEU A 148 -0.51 -6.44 -19.43
C LEU A 148 -1.30 -5.77 -20.56
N LYS A 149 -0.74 -5.68 -21.76
CA LYS A 149 -1.50 -5.21 -22.92
C LYS A 149 -2.72 -6.10 -23.16
N LYS A 150 -2.52 -7.42 -23.19
CA LYS A 150 -3.60 -8.39 -23.34
C LYS A 150 -4.65 -8.26 -22.22
N ALA A 151 -4.21 -8.05 -20.97
CA ALA A 151 -5.12 -7.87 -19.84
C ALA A 151 -5.99 -6.62 -19.94
N LYS A 152 -5.52 -5.56 -20.62
CA LYS A 152 -6.35 -4.40 -20.97
C LYS A 152 -7.32 -4.75 -22.10
N ASP A 153 -6.85 -5.43 -23.14
CA ASP A 153 -7.65 -5.80 -24.31
C ASP A 153 -8.82 -6.75 -23.94
N ASP A 154 -8.61 -7.65 -22.97
CA ASP A 154 -9.62 -8.64 -22.50
C ASP A 154 -10.35 -8.23 -21.22
N ASN A 155 -10.20 -6.98 -20.77
CA ASN A 155 -10.82 -6.39 -19.57
C ASN A 155 -10.44 -7.04 -18.23
N ARG A 156 -9.33 -7.77 -18.12
CA ARG A 156 -8.77 -8.15 -16.81
C ARG A 156 -8.20 -6.93 -16.07
N LEU A 157 -7.73 -5.91 -16.79
CA LEU A 157 -7.47 -4.57 -16.29
C LEU A 157 -8.47 -3.57 -16.87
N PRO A 158 -8.78 -2.47 -16.18
CA PRO A 158 -9.72 -1.46 -16.70
C PRO A 158 -9.16 -0.74 -17.91
N ASN A 159 -10.04 -0.37 -18.85
CA ASN A 159 -9.65 0.38 -20.05
C ASN A 159 -9.84 1.90 -19.92
N THR A 160 -10.67 2.35 -18.98
CA THR A 160 -11.13 3.75 -18.93
C THR A 160 -10.91 4.44 -17.60
N ASP A 161 -10.84 3.69 -16.50
CA ASP A 161 -10.63 4.25 -15.15
C ASP A 161 -9.28 3.85 -14.58
N HIS A 162 -8.31 4.72 -14.74
CA HIS A 162 -6.96 4.55 -14.20
C HIS A 162 -6.85 4.77 -12.68
N ASN A 163 -7.94 5.19 -12.00
CA ASN A 163 -8.02 5.32 -10.55
C ASN A 163 -8.70 4.13 -9.87
N THR A 164 -9.22 3.17 -10.64
CA THR A 164 -9.72 1.90 -10.10
C THR A 164 -8.69 1.30 -9.16
N ARG A 165 -9.13 0.87 -7.97
CA ARG A 165 -8.27 0.17 -7.02
C ARG A 165 -7.88 -1.19 -7.56
N ILE A 166 -6.59 -1.43 -7.69
CA ILE A 166 -6.03 -2.73 -8.11
C ILE A 166 -5.18 -3.28 -6.96
N ILE A 167 -5.48 -4.49 -6.53
CA ILE A 167 -4.74 -5.20 -5.49
C ILE A 167 -4.11 -6.44 -6.11
N VAL A 168 -2.78 -6.50 -6.06
CA VAL A 168 -1.96 -7.57 -6.63
C VAL A 168 -1.45 -8.47 -5.52
N PHE A 169 -1.57 -9.78 -5.69
CA PHE A 169 -1.11 -10.76 -4.71
C PHE A 169 -0.62 -12.05 -5.42
N GLY A 170 0.21 -12.83 -4.73
CA GLY A 170 0.77 -14.05 -5.30
C GLY A 170 1.35 -14.98 -4.26
N SER A 171 2.34 -15.78 -4.65
CA SER A 171 3.08 -16.67 -3.75
C SER A 171 4.20 -15.95 -3.00
N SER A 172 4.71 -14.83 -3.55
CA SER A 172 5.78 -14.02 -2.95
C SER A 172 5.49 -12.53 -3.03
N ALA A 173 6.05 -11.77 -2.08
CA ALA A 173 6.01 -10.32 -2.09
C ALA A 173 6.65 -9.70 -3.33
N ASP A 174 7.77 -10.27 -3.78
CA ASP A 174 8.54 -9.73 -4.91
C ASP A 174 7.78 -9.86 -6.23
N ASP A 175 7.12 -11.01 -6.46
CA ASP A 175 6.30 -11.21 -7.66
C ASP A 175 5.08 -10.29 -7.68
N ALA A 176 4.37 -10.20 -6.55
CA ALA A 176 3.22 -9.31 -6.42
C ALA A 176 3.62 -7.85 -6.61
N ARG A 177 4.71 -7.42 -5.99
CA ARG A 177 5.25 -6.06 -6.12
C ARG A 177 5.68 -5.76 -7.55
N PHE A 178 6.43 -6.65 -8.19
CA PHE A 178 6.88 -6.44 -9.56
C PHE A 178 5.69 -6.22 -10.51
N VAL A 179 4.67 -7.09 -10.45
CA VAL A 179 3.49 -6.93 -11.32
C VAL A 179 2.72 -5.66 -10.98
N ALA A 180 2.59 -5.31 -9.70
CA ALA A 180 1.97 -4.05 -9.29
C ALA A 180 2.71 -2.83 -9.88
N GLU A 181 4.05 -2.82 -9.85
CA GLU A 181 4.87 -1.77 -10.44
C GLU A 181 4.69 -1.68 -11.96
N GLN A 182 4.62 -2.82 -12.66
CA GLN A 182 4.36 -2.81 -14.11
C GLN A 182 2.93 -2.30 -14.43
N ILE A 183 1.93 -2.67 -13.62
CA ILE A 183 0.57 -2.12 -13.76
C ILE A 183 0.56 -0.61 -13.51
N ALA A 184 1.29 -0.11 -12.52
CA ALA A 184 1.40 1.33 -12.27
C ALA A 184 2.06 2.07 -13.45
N HIS A 185 3.02 1.46 -14.14
CA HIS A 185 3.63 2.01 -15.37
C HIS A 185 2.64 2.12 -16.55
N GLU A 186 1.53 1.37 -16.52
CA GLU A 186 0.40 1.53 -17.46
C GLU A 186 -0.51 2.74 -17.11
N ALA A 187 -0.03 3.63 -16.24
CA ALA A 187 -0.71 4.82 -15.72
C ALA A 187 -1.88 4.53 -14.75
N PHE A 188 -1.92 3.37 -14.12
CA PHE A 188 -2.85 3.13 -13.01
C PHE A 188 -2.31 3.74 -11.71
N HIS A 189 -3.12 4.61 -11.07
CA HIS A 189 -2.69 5.41 -9.93
C HIS A 189 -3.12 4.86 -8.56
N ASN A 190 -3.86 3.76 -8.51
CA ASN A 190 -4.34 3.17 -7.27
C ASN A 190 -3.99 1.69 -7.16
N VAL A 191 -2.70 1.38 -7.32
CA VAL A 191 -2.19 0.02 -7.29
C VAL A 191 -1.55 -0.28 -5.95
N SER A 192 -1.97 -1.37 -5.34
CA SER A 192 -1.39 -1.91 -4.11
C SER A 192 -0.99 -3.36 -4.31
N PHE A 193 0.00 -3.84 -3.58
CA PHE A 193 0.32 -5.26 -3.51
C PHE A 193 0.20 -5.78 -2.08
N PHE A 194 -0.11 -7.07 -1.96
CA PHE A 194 -0.08 -7.79 -0.68
C PHE A 194 1.25 -8.56 -0.58
N PRO A 195 2.01 -8.38 0.51
CA PRO A 195 3.34 -8.97 0.63
C PRO A 195 3.34 -10.43 1.13
N GLY A 196 2.22 -10.90 1.68
CA GLY A 196 2.07 -12.27 2.16
C GLY A 196 1.66 -13.26 1.06
N PRO A 197 1.68 -14.56 1.36
CA PRO A 197 1.25 -15.58 0.41
C PRO A 197 -0.27 -15.54 0.17
N ALA A 198 -0.70 -15.91 -1.04
CA ALA A 198 -2.12 -15.92 -1.43
C ALA A 198 -3.03 -16.72 -0.47
N GLY A 199 -2.50 -17.78 0.16
CA GLY A 199 -3.26 -18.58 1.13
C GLY A 199 -3.68 -17.83 2.38
N GLU A 200 -2.91 -16.83 2.81
CA GLU A 200 -3.27 -15.94 3.92
C GLU A 200 -4.50 -15.10 3.57
N LEU A 201 -4.54 -14.54 2.35
CA LEU A 201 -5.70 -13.78 1.87
C LEU A 201 -6.96 -14.66 1.74
N GLN A 202 -6.81 -15.88 1.25
CA GLN A 202 -7.93 -16.83 1.15
C GLN A 202 -8.54 -17.13 2.53
N SER A 203 -7.73 -17.14 3.57
CA SER A 203 -8.18 -17.33 4.96
C SER A 203 -8.85 -16.08 5.53
N ALA A 204 -8.38 -14.89 5.17
CA ALA A 204 -8.91 -13.61 5.65
C ALA A 204 -10.28 -13.22 5.02
N VAL A 205 -10.68 -13.83 3.89
CA VAL A 205 -11.92 -13.53 3.16
C VAL A 205 -13.00 -14.61 3.30
N ARG A 206 -12.75 -15.65 4.06
CA ARG A 206 -13.74 -16.66 4.46
C ARG A 206 -14.56 -16.18 5.65
#